data_ad0ef78aaee165ace737633409b25356
#
_entry.id   ad0ef78aaee165ace737633409b25356
#
_cell.length_a   1.000
_cell.length_b   1.000
_cell.length_c   1.000
_cell.angle_alpha   90.00
_cell.angle_beta   90.00
_cell.angle_gamma   90.00
#
_symmetry.space_group_name_H-M   'P 1'
#
loop_
_entity.id
_entity.type
_entity.pdbx_description
1 polymer ?
#
loop_
_entity_poly.entity_id
_entity_poly.type
_entity_poly.pdbx_seq_one_letter_code
_entity_poly.pdbx_strand_id
1 'polypeptide(L)'
;MNAALPAPLSVIDMHTGGEPLRIITGGYPALPDGTILQKRAHVRDNLDHLRKILMFEPRGHFDMYGALLVEPDLPDADLAVLFMHNEGYSTMCGHAIIALGRYAVDYGLVQASEPVTTVKIEAPCGLVVASVEVRDGKAGAVSFESVPAFLFAKDQTIDLPGHGDIRFDMAYGGAFYALADCHQFGLEFGLDSARRFVDAATALTEKLKAEFLLSHPDHDDLAFLYGTILTDGDDAFCEQPTRNICVFADAQVDRSPTGSGVTARLAAMHAKGQIALGQTRVFESIVGSRFEGSVASVTTTGPHKAITARVSGRAFYAGKAEFIVEPDDPLHGGFLIR
;
A
#
# COMPACT_ATOMS: atom_id res chain seq x y z
N MET A 1 -21.60 18.87 -19.54
CA MET A 1 -22.55 17.74 -19.59
C MET A 1 -22.65 17.22 -18.17
N ASN A 2 -23.84 17.30 -17.54
CA ASN A 2 -24.03 16.68 -16.22
C ASN A 2 -23.88 15.16 -16.40
N ALA A 3 -22.79 14.60 -15.91
CA ALA A 3 -22.69 13.15 -15.80
C ALA A 3 -23.85 12.67 -14.92
N ALA A 4 -24.56 11.64 -15.35
CA ALA A 4 -25.60 11.03 -14.51
C ALA A 4 -24.95 10.62 -13.18
N LEU A 5 -25.58 10.91 -12.06
CA LEU A 5 -25.10 10.50 -10.75
C LEU A 5 -25.04 8.96 -10.68
N PRO A 6 -24.05 8.41 -10.01
CA PRO A 6 -23.93 6.97 -9.90
C PRO A 6 -25.11 6.37 -9.14
N ALA A 7 -25.45 5.12 -9.43
CA ALA A 7 -26.27 4.31 -8.55
C ALA A 7 -25.68 4.30 -7.13
N PRO A 8 -26.46 3.96 -6.08
CA PRO A 8 -25.92 3.84 -4.74
C PRO A 8 -24.66 2.95 -4.72
N LEU A 9 -23.61 3.45 -4.06
CA LEU A 9 -22.31 2.77 -4.00
C LEU A 9 -22.24 1.94 -2.71
N SER A 10 -22.24 0.63 -2.85
CA SER A 10 -22.13 -0.31 -1.71
C SER A 10 -20.68 -0.58 -1.37
N VAL A 11 -20.35 -0.58 -0.08
CA VAL A 11 -18.99 -0.80 0.39
C VAL A 11 -18.95 -1.68 1.64
N ILE A 12 -17.82 -2.33 1.83
CA ILE A 12 -17.42 -2.98 3.07
C ILE A 12 -16.13 -2.33 3.53
N ASP A 13 -16.15 -1.78 4.74
CA ASP A 13 -14.98 -1.16 5.35
C ASP A 13 -14.29 -2.16 6.27
N MET A 14 -12.96 -2.26 6.10
CA MET A 14 -12.05 -3.05 6.92
C MET A 14 -10.90 -2.17 7.39
N HIS A 15 -10.07 -2.70 8.29
CA HIS A 15 -8.75 -2.14 8.57
C HIS A 15 -7.72 -3.25 8.76
N THR A 16 -6.45 -2.94 8.43
CA THR A 16 -5.30 -3.79 8.71
C THR A 16 -4.28 -2.97 9.49
N GLY A 17 -4.03 -3.34 10.73
CA GLY A 17 -3.14 -2.56 11.59
C GLY A 17 -3.58 -1.11 11.82
N GLY A 18 -4.88 -0.83 11.74
CA GLY A 18 -5.45 0.52 11.86
C GLY A 18 -5.59 1.27 10.53
N GLU A 19 -4.91 0.86 9.45
CA GLU A 19 -5.07 1.47 8.13
C GLU A 19 -6.39 1.03 7.49
N PRO A 20 -7.27 1.98 7.10
CA PRO A 20 -8.57 1.66 6.55
C PRO A 20 -8.47 1.03 5.16
N LEU A 21 -9.46 0.20 4.83
CA LEU A 21 -9.70 -0.28 3.49
C LEU A 21 -11.19 -0.31 3.20
N ARG A 22 -11.64 0.50 2.26
CA ARG A 22 -13.00 0.50 1.72
C ARG A 22 -13.06 -0.37 0.47
N ILE A 23 -13.66 -1.55 0.59
CA ILE A 23 -13.87 -2.47 -0.53
C ILE A 23 -15.19 -2.09 -1.21
N ILE A 24 -15.12 -1.75 -2.49
CA ILE A 24 -16.30 -1.40 -3.30
C ILE A 24 -16.94 -2.70 -3.76
N THR A 25 -18.19 -2.92 -3.37
CA THR A 25 -18.93 -4.16 -3.61
C THR A 25 -20.13 -4.00 -4.57
N GLY A 26 -20.48 -2.77 -4.92
CA GLY A 26 -21.57 -2.51 -5.85
C GLY A 26 -21.71 -1.05 -6.27
N GLY A 27 -22.45 -0.81 -7.35
CA GLY A 27 -22.73 0.53 -7.87
C GLY A 27 -21.64 1.13 -8.76
N TYR A 28 -20.49 0.48 -8.90
CA TYR A 28 -19.44 0.93 -9.80
C TYR A 28 -19.72 0.47 -11.24
N PRO A 29 -19.46 1.31 -12.27
CA PRO A 29 -19.65 0.91 -13.66
C PRO A 29 -18.77 -0.29 -14.05
N ALA A 30 -19.27 -1.13 -14.95
CA ALA A 30 -18.43 -2.18 -15.55
C ALA A 30 -17.25 -1.54 -16.32
N LEU A 31 -16.08 -2.11 -16.14
CA LEU A 31 -14.88 -1.65 -16.83
C LEU A 31 -14.73 -2.38 -18.17
N PRO A 32 -14.06 -1.74 -19.17
CA PRO A 32 -13.74 -2.41 -20.42
C PRO A 32 -12.76 -3.57 -20.19
N ASP A 33 -12.80 -4.55 -21.09
CA ASP A 33 -11.79 -5.60 -21.15
C ASP A 33 -10.38 -5.00 -21.37
N GLY A 34 -9.37 -5.67 -20.82
CA GLY A 34 -7.98 -5.25 -20.94
C GLY A 34 -7.12 -5.64 -19.74
N THR A 35 -5.84 -5.32 -19.82
CA THR A 35 -4.91 -5.59 -18.71
C THR A 35 -5.24 -4.76 -17.48
N ILE A 36 -4.76 -5.21 -16.32
CA ILE A 36 -4.97 -4.48 -15.04
C ILE A 36 -4.47 -3.02 -15.13
N LEU A 37 -3.36 -2.76 -15.84
CA LEU A 37 -2.83 -1.41 -16.05
C LEU A 37 -3.74 -0.57 -16.97
N GLN A 38 -4.33 -1.17 -18.01
CA GLN A 38 -5.30 -0.50 -18.87
C GLN A 38 -6.59 -0.17 -18.10
N LYS A 39 -7.08 -1.08 -17.26
CA LYS A 39 -8.23 -0.85 -16.37
C LYS A 39 -7.93 0.29 -15.39
N ARG A 40 -6.71 0.30 -14.78
CA ARG A 40 -6.24 1.38 -13.91
C ARG A 40 -6.24 2.73 -14.64
N ALA A 41 -5.69 2.79 -15.85
CA ALA A 41 -5.69 4.00 -16.66
C ALA A 41 -7.13 4.46 -16.99
N HIS A 42 -8.01 3.52 -17.38
CA HIS A 42 -9.42 3.84 -17.68
C HIS A 42 -10.13 4.46 -16.47
N VAL A 43 -9.98 3.89 -15.28
CA VAL A 43 -10.59 4.40 -14.05
C VAL A 43 -10.06 5.79 -13.71
N ARG A 44 -8.73 6.00 -13.82
CA ARG A 44 -8.10 7.30 -13.62
C ARG A 44 -8.63 8.36 -14.59
N ASP A 45 -8.73 8.04 -15.86
CA ASP A 45 -8.99 9.01 -16.91
C ASP A 45 -10.49 9.29 -17.09
N ASN A 46 -11.39 8.34 -16.74
CA ASN A 46 -12.81 8.43 -17.03
C ASN A 46 -13.70 8.37 -15.78
N LEU A 47 -13.28 7.75 -14.68
CA LEU A 47 -14.09 7.45 -13.50
C LEU A 47 -13.53 8.03 -12.18
N ASP A 48 -12.53 8.91 -12.24
CA ASP A 48 -11.88 9.48 -11.05
C ASP A 48 -12.85 10.22 -10.11
N HIS A 49 -13.95 10.73 -10.64
CA HIS A 49 -15.02 11.34 -9.84
C HIS A 49 -15.63 10.35 -8.82
N LEU A 50 -15.69 9.04 -9.14
CA LEU A 50 -16.20 8.01 -8.22
C LEU A 50 -15.20 7.75 -7.08
N ARG A 51 -13.90 7.80 -7.36
CA ARG A 51 -12.86 7.74 -6.31
C ARG A 51 -13.05 8.90 -5.33
N LYS A 52 -13.21 10.13 -5.83
CA LYS A 52 -13.43 11.32 -4.98
C LYS A 52 -14.69 11.18 -4.13
N ILE A 53 -15.78 10.73 -4.70
CA ILE A 53 -17.03 10.46 -3.97
C ILE A 53 -16.82 9.50 -2.81
N LEU A 54 -15.99 8.45 -2.99
CA LEU A 54 -15.81 7.38 -2.00
C LEU A 54 -14.67 7.67 -1.01
N MET A 55 -13.60 8.33 -1.45
CA MET A 55 -12.42 8.56 -0.61
C MET A 55 -12.45 9.90 0.12
N PHE A 56 -13.11 10.91 -0.44
CA PHE A 56 -13.14 12.26 0.12
C PHE A 56 -14.31 12.44 1.09
N GLU A 57 -14.24 13.50 1.90
CA GLU A 57 -15.35 13.94 2.72
C GLU A 57 -16.56 14.36 1.86
N PRO A 58 -17.80 14.17 2.31
CA PRO A 58 -18.20 13.70 3.63
C PRO A 58 -18.29 12.17 3.76
N ARG A 59 -17.98 11.37 2.72
CA ARG A 59 -18.16 9.90 2.71
C ARG A 59 -16.91 9.14 3.08
N GLY A 60 -15.75 9.76 2.93
CA GLY A 60 -14.44 9.30 3.36
C GLY A 60 -13.76 10.32 4.26
N HIS A 61 -12.47 10.36 4.23
CA HIS A 61 -11.62 11.32 4.94
C HIS A 61 -10.25 11.41 4.24
N PHE A 62 -9.40 12.37 4.66
CA PHE A 62 -8.12 12.63 4.01
C PHE A 62 -7.23 11.38 3.82
N ASP A 63 -7.21 10.48 4.79
CA ASP A 63 -6.40 9.26 4.78
C ASP A 63 -7.22 8.00 4.41
N MET A 64 -8.38 8.15 3.72
CA MET A 64 -9.16 6.98 3.29
C MET A 64 -8.46 6.25 2.17
N TYR A 65 -8.51 4.92 2.22
CA TYR A 65 -7.96 4.02 1.22
C TYR A 65 -9.03 3.05 0.71
N GLY A 66 -9.02 2.76 -0.58
CA GLY A 66 -10.05 1.94 -1.21
C GLY A 66 -9.51 0.87 -2.14
N ALA A 67 -10.35 -0.13 -2.36
CA ALA A 67 -10.13 -1.25 -3.26
C ALA A 67 -11.35 -1.47 -4.15
N LEU A 68 -11.16 -1.39 -5.46
CA LEU A 68 -12.14 -1.77 -6.46
C LEU A 68 -11.77 -3.16 -7.00
N LEU A 69 -12.62 -4.15 -6.73
CA LEU A 69 -12.47 -5.47 -7.35
C LEU A 69 -12.85 -5.39 -8.82
N VAL A 70 -12.03 -5.99 -9.67
CA VAL A 70 -12.23 -6.04 -11.12
C VAL A 70 -12.00 -7.46 -11.63
N GLU A 71 -12.46 -7.76 -12.84
CA GLU A 71 -12.17 -9.05 -13.48
C GLU A 71 -10.64 -9.17 -13.73
N PRO A 72 -10.00 -10.27 -13.34
CA PRO A 72 -8.60 -10.51 -13.61
C PRO A 72 -8.33 -10.71 -15.11
N ASP A 73 -7.14 -10.33 -15.56
CA ASP A 73 -6.64 -10.68 -16.89
C ASP A 73 -5.57 -11.79 -16.84
N LEU A 74 -4.99 -12.04 -15.67
CA LEU A 74 -4.11 -13.16 -15.44
C LEU A 74 -4.93 -14.46 -15.21
N PRO A 75 -4.70 -15.54 -15.97
CA PRO A 75 -5.51 -16.76 -15.91
C PRO A 75 -5.41 -17.50 -14.56
N ASP A 76 -4.34 -17.23 -13.81
CA ASP A 76 -4.09 -17.86 -12.51
C ASP A 76 -4.57 -17.02 -11.33
N ALA A 77 -5.12 -15.83 -11.56
CA ALA A 77 -5.61 -14.96 -10.49
C ALA A 77 -7.04 -15.37 -10.07
N ASP A 78 -7.27 -15.44 -8.77
CA ASP A 78 -8.59 -15.68 -8.19
C ASP A 78 -9.45 -14.40 -8.20
N LEU A 79 -8.78 -13.23 -8.06
CA LEU A 79 -9.41 -11.91 -8.12
C LEU A 79 -8.37 -10.86 -8.54
N ALA A 80 -8.85 -9.72 -9.04
CA ALA A 80 -8.01 -8.58 -9.35
C ALA A 80 -8.50 -7.32 -8.65
N VAL A 81 -7.59 -6.38 -8.35
CA VAL A 81 -7.90 -5.18 -7.57
C VAL A 81 -7.19 -3.95 -8.11
N LEU A 82 -7.92 -2.83 -8.12
CA LEU A 82 -7.39 -1.48 -8.29
C LEU A 82 -7.46 -0.76 -6.94
N PHE A 83 -6.32 -0.24 -6.48
CA PHE A 83 -6.23 0.51 -5.24
C PHE A 83 -6.40 2.00 -5.50
N MET A 84 -7.10 2.70 -4.58
CA MET A 84 -7.34 4.14 -4.68
C MET A 84 -7.13 4.83 -3.33
N HIS A 85 -6.74 6.08 -3.38
CA HIS A 85 -6.45 6.93 -2.22
C HIS A 85 -6.77 8.41 -2.52
N ASN A 86 -6.33 9.35 -1.68
CA ASN A 86 -6.66 10.77 -1.83
C ASN A 86 -6.16 11.40 -3.15
N GLU A 87 -4.99 11.02 -3.64
CA GLU A 87 -4.38 11.58 -4.85
C GLU A 87 -4.79 10.83 -6.13
N GLY A 88 -4.94 9.50 -6.05
CA GLY A 88 -5.18 8.69 -7.26
C GLY A 88 -5.19 7.18 -7.00
N TYR A 89 -4.38 6.45 -7.77
CA TYR A 89 -4.39 4.99 -7.82
C TYR A 89 -2.98 4.44 -7.68
N SER A 90 -2.76 3.63 -6.64
CA SER A 90 -1.47 2.98 -6.39
C SER A 90 -1.29 1.68 -7.19
N THR A 91 -0.08 1.15 -7.15
CA THR A 91 0.30 -0.07 -7.86
C THR A 91 0.29 -1.31 -6.97
N MET A 92 0.56 -1.13 -5.68
CA MET A 92 0.57 -2.18 -4.67
C MET A 92 0.14 -1.63 -3.31
N CYS A 93 -0.56 -2.47 -2.54
CA CYS A 93 -0.96 -2.13 -1.18
C CYS A 93 -1.00 -3.38 -0.29
N GLY A 94 0.01 -3.54 0.59
CA GLY A 94 0.16 -4.72 1.43
C GLY A 94 -0.94 -4.88 2.48
N HIS A 95 -1.38 -3.78 3.14
CA HIS A 95 -2.47 -3.85 4.10
C HIS A 95 -3.80 -4.25 3.43
N ALA A 96 -4.02 -3.79 2.19
CA ALA A 96 -5.19 -4.17 1.41
C ALA A 96 -5.14 -5.64 0.96
N ILE A 97 -3.96 -6.16 0.56
CA ILE A 97 -3.78 -7.59 0.25
C ILE A 97 -4.15 -8.46 1.46
N ILE A 98 -3.72 -8.08 2.66
CA ILE A 98 -4.07 -8.80 3.90
C ILE A 98 -5.59 -8.78 4.12
N ALA A 99 -6.23 -7.63 3.96
CA ALA A 99 -7.68 -7.49 4.12
C ALA A 99 -8.45 -8.26 3.02
N LEU A 100 -8.02 -8.16 1.77
CA LEU A 100 -8.66 -8.84 0.63
C LEU A 100 -8.48 -10.36 0.69
N GLY A 101 -7.35 -10.86 1.17
CA GLY A 101 -7.16 -12.29 1.41
C GLY A 101 -8.20 -12.83 2.41
N ARG A 102 -8.39 -12.14 3.54
CA ARG A 102 -9.45 -12.45 4.50
C ARG A 102 -10.84 -12.34 3.87
N TYR A 103 -11.10 -11.23 3.17
CA TYR A 103 -12.39 -10.97 2.52
C TYR A 103 -12.75 -12.06 1.52
N ALA A 104 -11.79 -12.50 0.69
CA ALA A 104 -12.02 -13.52 -0.33
C ALA A 104 -12.48 -14.86 0.27
N VAL A 105 -11.90 -15.23 1.42
CA VAL A 105 -12.32 -16.46 2.15
C VAL A 105 -13.68 -16.25 2.83
N ASP A 106 -13.86 -15.17 3.59
CA ASP A 106 -15.07 -14.93 4.36
C ASP A 106 -16.32 -14.73 3.47
N TYR A 107 -16.15 -14.22 2.24
CA TYR A 107 -17.23 -14.00 1.27
C TYR A 107 -17.32 -15.08 0.18
N GLY A 108 -16.51 -16.13 0.28
CA GLY A 108 -16.59 -17.29 -0.63
C GLY A 108 -16.17 -16.99 -2.07
N LEU A 109 -15.30 -15.97 -2.28
CA LEU A 109 -14.70 -15.71 -3.60
C LEU A 109 -13.71 -16.81 -3.98
N VAL A 110 -13.12 -17.47 -2.98
CA VAL A 110 -12.32 -18.67 -3.12
C VAL A 110 -12.84 -19.76 -2.20
N GLN A 111 -12.68 -21.02 -2.59
CA GLN A 111 -13.05 -22.13 -1.73
C GLN A 111 -12.07 -22.24 -0.56
N ALA A 112 -12.58 -22.10 0.66
CA ALA A 112 -11.77 -22.24 1.87
C ALA A 112 -11.21 -23.65 2.02
N SER A 113 -9.95 -23.72 2.43
CA SER A 113 -9.21 -24.94 2.75
C SER A 113 -8.46 -24.74 4.06
N GLU A 114 -8.55 -25.70 4.98
CA GLU A 114 -7.81 -25.70 6.25
C GLU A 114 -6.51 -26.51 6.12
N PRO A 115 -5.44 -26.13 6.81
CA PRO A 115 -5.30 -24.99 7.73
C PRO A 115 -4.98 -23.67 7.04
N VAL A 116 -4.72 -23.65 5.74
CA VAL A 116 -4.33 -22.48 4.95
C VAL A 116 -5.05 -22.50 3.60
N THR A 117 -5.64 -21.37 3.25
CA THR A 117 -6.22 -21.11 1.92
C THR A 117 -5.29 -20.16 1.16
N THR A 118 -4.91 -20.53 -0.05
CA THR A 118 -4.16 -19.66 -0.97
C THR A 118 -5.15 -18.80 -1.75
N VAL A 119 -4.86 -17.50 -1.83
CA VAL A 119 -5.62 -16.52 -2.62
C VAL A 119 -4.64 -15.79 -3.54
N LYS A 120 -4.84 -15.88 -4.83
CA LYS A 120 -4.01 -15.24 -5.85
C LYS A 120 -4.66 -13.95 -6.30
N ILE A 121 -4.06 -12.83 -5.97
CA ILE A 121 -4.59 -11.48 -6.18
C ILE A 121 -3.76 -10.78 -7.26
N GLU A 122 -4.38 -10.46 -8.39
CA GLU A 122 -3.76 -9.61 -9.39
C GLU A 122 -3.86 -8.14 -8.96
N ALA A 123 -2.71 -7.48 -8.85
CA ALA A 123 -2.57 -6.05 -8.58
C ALA A 123 -1.80 -5.38 -9.74
N PRO A 124 -1.83 -4.05 -9.87
CA PRO A 124 -1.07 -3.36 -10.94
C PRO A 124 0.43 -3.66 -10.98
N CYS A 125 1.04 -4.03 -9.82
CA CYS A 125 2.44 -4.46 -9.75
C CYS A 125 2.67 -5.93 -10.16
N GLY A 126 1.63 -6.72 -10.40
CA GLY A 126 1.69 -8.14 -10.73
C GLY A 126 0.88 -9.05 -9.81
N LEU A 127 1.09 -10.36 -9.92
CA LEU A 127 0.39 -11.36 -9.12
C LEU A 127 0.97 -11.44 -7.71
N VAL A 128 0.12 -11.25 -6.70
CA VAL A 128 0.46 -11.39 -5.28
C VAL A 128 -0.24 -12.61 -4.72
N VAL A 129 0.53 -13.48 -4.08
CA VAL A 129 0.00 -14.72 -3.48
C VAL A 129 -0.18 -14.52 -1.99
N ALA A 130 -1.44 -14.53 -1.54
CA ALA A 130 -1.81 -14.46 -0.13
C ALA A 130 -2.10 -15.86 0.41
N SER A 131 -1.63 -16.12 1.64
CA SER A 131 -1.92 -17.31 2.42
C SER A 131 -2.75 -16.92 3.63
N VAL A 132 -3.98 -17.38 3.68
CA VAL A 132 -4.96 -17.09 4.73
C VAL A 132 -5.04 -18.27 5.68
N GLU A 133 -4.71 -18.09 6.94
CA GLU A 133 -4.98 -19.11 7.97
C GLU A 133 -6.48 -19.31 8.08
N VAL A 134 -6.92 -20.59 8.05
CA VAL A 134 -8.33 -20.94 8.25
C VAL A 134 -8.41 -21.97 9.35
N ARG A 135 -9.27 -21.70 10.34
CA ARG A 135 -9.58 -22.61 11.44
C ARG A 135 -11.07 -22.56 11.75
N ASP A 136 -11.70 -23.72 11.80
CA ASP A 136 -13.16 -23.84 12.02
C ASP A 136 -13.98 -22.97 11.04
N GLY A 137 -13.57 -22.97 9.77
CA GLY A 137 -14.17 -22.18 8.69
C GLY A 137 -14.00 -20.66 8.80
N LYS A 138 -13.14 -20.18 9.69
CA LYS A 138 -12.91 -18.73 9.91
C LYS A 138 -11.51 -18.33 9.46
N ALA A 139 -11.43 -17.21 8.71
CA ALA A 139 -10.16 -16.63 8.33
C ALA A 139 -9.45 -15.98 9.54
N GLY A 140 -8.16 -16.25 9.66
CA GLY A 140 -7.25 -15.78 10.71
C GLY A 140 -6.26 -14.73 10.22
N ALA A 141 -4.97 -14.97 10.52
CA ALA A 141 -3.87 -14.18 10.01
C ALA A 141 -3.71 -14.40 8.49
N VAL A 142 -3.23 -13.37 7.82
CA VAL A 142 -2.95 -13.42 6.38
C VAL A 142 -1.50 -13.03 6.18
N SER A 143 -0.77 -13.85 5.43
CA SER A 143 0.54 -13.50 4.90
C SER A 143 0.48 -13.42 3.38
N PHE A 144 1.30 -12.58 2.78
CA PHE A 144 1.45 -12.56 1.34
C PHE A 144 2.92 -12.67 0.96
N GLU A 145 3.18 -13.23 -0.21
CA GLU A 145 4.49 -13.19 -0.84
C GLU A 145 4.49 -12.08 -1.89
N SER A 146 5.49 -11.20 -1.79
CA SER A 146 5.57 -10.01 -2.61
C SER A 146 6.03 -10.33 -4.04
N VAL A 147 5.79 -9.38 -4.95
CA VAL A 147 6.53 -9.31 -6.22
C VAL A 147 8.03 -9.12 -5.94
N PRO A 148 8.93 -9.37 -6.92
CA PRO A 148 10.35 -9.08 -6.76
C PRO A 148 10.60 -7.66 -6.29
N ALA A 149 11.33 -7.52 -5.18
CA ALA A 149 11.63 -6.26 -4.50
C ALA A 149 13.13 -6.03 -4.48
N PHE A 150 13.58 -4.79 -4.64
CA PHE A 150 14.99 -4.49 -4.79
C PHE A 150 15.38 -3.12 -4.23
N LEU A 151 16.64 -2.99 -3.84
CA LEU A 151 17.28 -1.72 -3.54
C LEU A 151 17.69 -1.07 -4.87
N PHE A 152 17.01 0.02 -5.23
CA PHE A 152 17.25 0.77 -6.47
C PHE A 152 18.49 1.65 -6.37
N ALA A 153 18.58 2.44 -5.29
CA ALA A 153 19.73 3.30 -5.02
C ALA A 153 20.05 3.29 -3.51
N LYS A 154 21.34 3.12 -3.21
CA LYS A 154 21.84 3.00 -1.85
C LYS A 154 22.54 4.27 -1.41
N ASP A 155 22.36 4.68 -0.15
CA ASP A 155 23.10 5.74 0.54
C ASP A 155 23.19 7.04 -0.30
N GLN A 156 22.08 7.44 -0.91
CA GLN A 156 21.97 8.69 -1.65
C GLN A 156 21.85 9.87 -0.69
N THR A 157 22.27 11.06 -1.13
CA THR A 157 22.18 12.28 -0.35
C THR A 157 21.49 13.36 -1.17
N ILE A 158 20.61 14.14 -0.53
CA ILE A 158 19.96 15.29 -1.13
C ILE A 158 19.93 16.44 -0.14
N ASP A 159 20.24 17.66 -0.61
CA ASP A 159 20.08 18.88 0.20
C ASP A 159 18.60 19.25 0.31
N LEU A 160 18.06 19.15 1.52
CA LEU A 160 16.67 19.44 1.80
C LEU A 160 16.55 20.77 2.56
N PRO A 161 15.91 21.80 1.98
CA PRO A 161 15.76 23.11 2.63
C PRO A 161 15.19 23.00 4.04
N GLY A 162 15.88 23.59 5.01
CA GLY A 162 15.51 23.54 6.43
C GLY A 162 16.01 22.33 7.20
N HIS A 163 16.56 21.30 6.53
CA HIS A 163 17.07 20.09 7.16
C HIS A 163 18.52 19.77 6.80
N GLY A 164 19.08 20.43 5.74
CA GLY A 164 20.42 20.14 5.24
C GLY A 164 20.51 18.83 4.45
N ASP A 165 21.67 18.20 4.45
CA ASP A 165 21.93 16.96 3.71
C ASP A 165 21.21 15.77 4.37
N ILE A 166 20.21 15.23 3.68
CA ILE A 166 19.46 14.04 4.10
C ILE A 166 19.94 12.83 3.30
N ARG A 167 20.40 11.81 4.01
CA ARG A 167 20.76 10.52 3.44
C ARG A 167 19.54 9.60 3.38
N PHE A 168 19.34 8.95 2.25
CA PHE A 168 18.22 8.03 2.01
C PHE A 168 18.63 6.85 1.12
N ASP A 169 17.85 5.79 1.21
CA ASP A 169 17.83 4.71 0.22
C ASP A 169 16.58 4.84 -0.65
N MET A 170 16.66 4.40 -1.89
CA MET A 170 15.50 4.25 -2.76
C MET A 170 15.27 2.77 -3.00
N ALA A 171 14.11 2.24 -2.63
CA ALA A 171 13.79 0.83 -2.76
C ALA A 171 12.40 0.59 -3.35
N TYR A 172 12.26 -0.53 -4.06
CA TYR A 172 11.00 -0.98 -4.65
C TYR A 172 10.48 -2.21 -3.89
N GLY A 173 9.20 -2.15 -3.49
CA GLY A 173 8.48 -3.24 -2.82
C GLY A 173 7.07 -3.45 -3.38
N GLY A 174 6.90 -3.27 -4.73
CA GLY A 174 5.63 -3.16 -5.42
C GLY A 174 5.21 -1.70 -5.67
N ALA A 175 5.88 -0.77 -4.99
CA ALA A 175 5.93 0.67 -5.24
C ALA A 175 7.30 1.20 -4.81
N PHE A 176 7.73 2.36 -5.32
CA PHE A 176 8.98 2.98 -4.92
C PHE A 176 8.81 3.82 -3.66
N TYR A 177 9.73 3.65 -2.72
CA TYR A 177 9.82 4.40 -1.47
C TYR A 177 11.21 4.96 -1.25
N ALA A 178 11.28 6.20 -0.78
CA ALA A 178 12.47 6.72 -0.12
C ALA A 178 12.47 6.25 1.34
N LEU A 179 13.58 5.67 1.80
CA LEU A 179 13.77 5.19 3.17
C LEU A 179 14.79 6.11 3.86
N ALA A 180 14.41 6.78 4.93
CA ALA A 180 15.29 7.68 5.66
C ALA A 180 15.11 7.53 7.18
N ASP A 181 16.22 7.67 7.92
CA ASP A 181 16.21 7.71 9.37
C ASP A 181 15.61 9.03 9.87
N CYS A 182 14.58 8.94 10.72
CA CYS A 182 13.87 10.10 11.25
C CYS A 182 14.73 11.02 12.10
N HIS A 183 15.81 10.52 12.71
CA HIS A 183 16.74 11.32 13.52
C HIS A 183 17.45 12.41 12.71
N GLN A 184 17.60 12.23 11.39
CA GLN A 184 18.15 13.26 10.51
C GLN A 184 17.26 14.52 10.44
N PHE A 185 15.98 14.38 10.78
CA PHE A 185 15.00 15.46 10.85
C PHE A 185 14.79 15.98 12.29
N GLY A 186 15.57 15.48 13.25
CA GLY A 186 15.41 15.79 14.68
C GLY A 186 14.09 15.23 15.23
N LEU A 187 13.64 14.07 14.73
CA LEU A 187 12.41 13.40 15.14
C LEU A 187 12.71 12.09 15.86
N GLU A 188 11.83 11.73 16.83
CA GLU A 188 11.93 10.52 17.60
C GLU A 188 10.54 9.90 17.81
N PHE A 189 10.40 8.58 17.51
CA PHE A 189 9.15 7.85 17.73
C PHE A 189 8.77 7.81 19.21
N GLY A 190 7.50 8.16 19.49
CA GLY A 190 6.97 8.22 20.85
C GLY A 190 7.16 9.55 21.56
N LEU A 191 7.99 10.46 21.03
CA LEU A 191 8.18 11.81 21.55
C LEU A 191 7.53 12.86 20.65
N ASP A 192 7.67 12.71 19.34
CA ASP A 192 7.17 13.68 18.37
C ASP A 192 5.77 13.34 17.87
N SER A 193 5.00 14.35 17.48
CA SER A 193 3.68 14.17 16.91
C SER A 193 3.75 13.63 15.48
N ALA A 194 2.76 12.84 15.06
CA ALA A 194 2.65 12.34 13.69
C ALA A 194 2.73 13.48 12.64
N ARG A 195 2.21 14.67 12.97
CA ARG A 195 2.27 15.83 12.07
C ARG A 195 3.70 16.21 11.69
N ARG A 196 4.64 16.20 12.64
CA ARG A 196 6.05 16.52 12.34
C ARG A 196 6.69 15.51 11.39
N PHE A 197 6.37 14.22 11.57
CA PHE A 197 6.82 13.18 10.65
C PHE A 197 6.22 13.37 9.24
N VAL A 198 4.93 13.73 9.16
CA VAL A 198 4.26 14.00 7.88
C VAL A 198 4.94 15.18 7.16
N ASP A 199 5.18 16.27 7.86
CA ASP A 199 5.81 17.47 7.27
C ASP A 199 7.21 17.13 6.73
N ALA A 200 8.04 16.40 7.50
CA ALA A 200 9.39 16.00 7.11
C ALA A 200 9.38 15.03 5.90
N ALA A 201 8.54 13.99 5.97
CA ALA A 201 8.43 12.99 4.90
C ALA A 201 7.89 13.61 3.60
N THR A 202 6.89 14.49 3.70
CA THR A 202 6.34 15.21 2.54
C THR A 202 7.40 16.11 1.89
N ALA A 203 8.16 16.86 2.68
CA ALA A 203 9.23 17.69 2.16
C ALA A 203 10.29 16.89 1.39
N LEU A 204 10.69 15.72 1.92
CA LEU A 204 11.61 14.83 1.25
C LEU A 204 11.00 14.23 -0.03
N THR A 205 9.74 13.79 0.03
CA THR A 205 9.03 13.22 -1.13
C THR A 205 8.96 14.21 -2.29
N GLU A 206 8.52 15.44 -2.03
CA GLU A 206 8.38 16.48 -3.06
C GLU A 206 9.74 16.87 -3.67
N LYS A 207 10.77 16.98 -2.85
CA LYS A 207 12.13 17.22 -3.32
C LYS A 207 12.63 16.11 -4.24
N LEU A 208 12.41 14.86 -3.84
CA LEU A 208 12.81 13.68 -4.63
C LEU A 208 12.00 13.54 -5.91
N LYS A 209 10.70 13.80 -5.90
CA LYS A 209 9.88 13.82 -7.12
C LYS A 209 10.40 14.81 -8.15
N ALA A 210 10.93 15.94 -7.70
CA ALA A 210 11.45 16.99 -8.58
C ALA A 210 12.86 16.67 -9.15
N GLU A 211 13.71 15.97 -8.42
CA GLU A 211 15.13 15.88 -8.72
C GLU A 211 15.67 14.45 -8.92
N PHE A 212 14.93 13.41 -8.45
CA PHE A 212 15.40 12.03 -8.51
C PHE A 212 14.68 11.24 -9.61
N LEU A 213 15.42 10.74 -10.59
CA LEU A 213 14.85 9.97 -11.69
C LEU A 213 14.72 8.49 -11.31
N LEU A 214 13.52 7.96 -11.48
CA LEU A 214 13.21 6.55 -11.30
C LEU A 214 13.01 5.85 -12.64
N SER A 215 13.35 4.57 -12.67
CA SER A 215 13.01 3.66 -13.77
C SER A 215 12.62 2.30 -13.20
N HIS A 216 11.68 1.63 -13.84
CA HIS A 216 11.31 0.26 -13.49
C HIS A 216 11.72 -0.67 -14.64
N PRO A 217 12.32 -1.86 -14.36
CA PRO A 217 12.85 -2.72 -15.42
C PRO A 217 11.82 -3.21 -16.43
N ASP A 218 10.56 -3.37 -16.01
CA ASP A 218 9.55 -4.01 -16.83
C ASP A 218 8.46 -3.04 -17.34
N HIS A 219 8.12 -1.98 -16.55
CA HIS A 219 6.98 -1.11 -16.83
C HIS A 219 7.24 0.34 -16.42
N ASP A 220 7.18 1.27 -17.37
CA ASP A 220 7.32 2.71 -17.08
C ASP A 220 6.22 3.25 -16.16
N ASP A 221 5.01 2.69 -16.21
CA ASP A 221 3.89 3.07 -15.34
C ASP A 221 4.12 2.79 -13.84
N LEU A 222 5.14 1.98 -13.51
CA LEU A 222 5.56 1.70 -12.13
C LEU A 222 6.72 2.59 -11.66
N ALA A 223 7.29 3.40 -12.56
CA ALA A 223 8.49 4.20 -12.32
C ALA A 223 8.18 5.57 -11.68
N PHE A 224 7.51 5.58 -10.52
CA PHE A 224 7.24 6.82 -9.78
C PHE A 224 7.44 6.65 -8.26
N LEU A 225 7.84 7.72 -7.59
CA LEU A 225 7.97 7.74 -6.14
C LEU A 225 6.58 7.79 -5.50
N TYR A 226 6.25 6.75 -4.74
CA TYR A 226 4.95 6.65 -4.07
C TYR A 226 4.92 7.43 -2.75
N GLY A 227 6.04 7.42 -2.02
CA GLY A 227 6.15 8.16 -0.76
C GLY A 227 7.47 7.93 -0.05
N THR A 228 7.56 8.50 1.15
CA THR A 228 8.71 8.37 2.05
C THR A 228 8.35 7.57 3.28
N ILE A 229 9.23 6.65 3.66
CA ILE A 229 9.17 5.93 4.92
C ILE A 229 10.27 6.47 5.82
N LEU A 230 9.87 7.11 6.91
CA LEU A 230 10.79 7.48 7.98
C LEU A 230 10.90 6.33 8.97
N THR A 231 12.12 5.89 9.23
CA THR A 231 12.43 4.77 10.14
C THR A 231 13.07 5.28 11.43
N ASP A 232 13.17 4.41 12.42
CA ASP A 232 13.92 4.66 13.66
C ASP A 232 15.44 4.44 13.50
N GLY A 233 15.92 4.17 12.28
CA GLY A 233 17.33 3.87 11.99
C GLY A 233 17.78 2.48 12.41
N ASP A 234 16.94 1.69 13.10
CA ASP A 234 17.27 0.35 13.59
C ASP A 234 16.94 -0.74 12.57
N ASP A 235 17.62 -0.71 11.43
CA ASP A 235 17.40 -1.64 10.31
C ASP A 235 18.15 -2.97 10.44
N ALA A 236 19.20 -3.06 11.28
CA ALA A 236 19.91 -4.32 11.49
C ALA A 236 19.01 -5.36 12.16
N PHE A 237 19.18 -6.64 11.78
CA PHE A 237 18.40 -7.72 12.38
C PHE A 237 18.58 -7.78 13.90
N CYS A 238 17.48 -7.69 14.63
CA CYS A 238 17.39 -7.94 16.06
C CYS A 238 15.97 -8.41 16.42
N GLU A 239 15.76 -8.87 17.67
CA GLU A 239 14.45 -9.35 18.15
C GLU A 239 13.48 -8.20 18.45
N GLN A 240 14.00 -7.01 18.72
CA GLN A 240 13.15 -5.84 19.01
C GLN A 240 12.51 -5.32 17.74
N PRO A 241 11.24 -4.87 17.78
CA PRO A 241 10.59 -4.26 16.62
C PRO A 241 11.37 -3.03 16.13
N THR A 242 11.45 -2.84 14.80
CA THR A 242 11.85 -1.57 14.20
C THR A 242 10.61 -0.76 13.86
N ARG A 243 10.66 0.55 14.05
CA ARG A 243 9.54 1.45 13.84
C ARG A 243 9.62 2.17 12.50
N ASN A 244 8.45 2.47 11.95
CA ASN A 244 8.35 3.35 10.80
C ASN A 244 7.00 4.07 10.73
N ILE A 245 7.00 5.16 9.98
CA ILE A 245 5.82 5.82 9.45
C ILE A 245 5.98 5.96 7.95
N CYS A 246 4.96 5.59 7.19
CA CYS A 246 4.91 5.82 5.75
C CYS A 246 3.97 7.00 5.47
N VAL A 247 4.50 7.98 4.74
CA VAL A 247 3.74 9.11 4.20
C VAL A 247 3.79 9.00 2.69
N PHE A 248 2.63 8.87 2.08
CA PHE A 248 2.49 8.54 0.66
C PHE A 248 1.44 9.41 -0.02
N ALA A 249 1.33 9.31 -1.33
CA ALA A 249 0.38 10.07 -2.14
C ALA A 249 0.47 11.58 -1.82
N ASP A 250 -0.66 12.26 -1.60
CA ASP A 250 -0.70 13.64 -1.14
C ASP A 250 -0.67 13.71 0.40
N ALA A 251 0.50 13.43 0.99
CA ALA A 251 0.75 13.47 2.45
C ALA A 251 -0.18 12.60 3.30
N GLN A 252 -0.70 11.51 2.73
CA GLN A 252 -1.52 10.51 3.42
C GLN A 252 -0.64 9.65 4.33
N VAL A 253 -1.12 9.35 5.52
CA VAL A 253 -0.41 8.53 6.52
C VAL A 253 -0.95 7.11 6.52
N ASP A 254 -0.07 6.12 6.33
CA ASP A 254 -0.40 4.72 6.62
C ASP A 254 -0.33 4.46 8.13
N ARG A 255 -1.43 4.01 8.73
CA ARG A 255 -1.51 3.63 10.15
C ARG A 255 -0.87 2.27 10.40
N SER A 256 -0.78 1.43 9.37
CA SER A 256 -0.09 0.13 9.44
C SER A 256 1.42 0.29 9.25
N PRO A 257 2.23 -0.76 9.46
CA PRO A 257 3.65 -0.74 9.09
C PRO A 257 3.93 -0.61 7.59
N THR A 258 2.90 -0.57 6.73
CA THR A 258 2.96 -0.49 5.26
C THR A 258 3.53 -1.77 4.64
N GLY A 259 2.68 -2.68 4.18
CA GLY A 259 3.13 -4.00 3.69
C GLY A 259 4.11 -3.93 2.53
N SER A 260 3.86 -3.08 1.52
CA SER A 260 4.81 -2.81 0.42
C SER A 260 6.06 -2.07 0.89
N GLY A 261 5.93 -1.20 1.90
CA GLY A 261 7.03 -0.54 2.56
C GLY A 261 7.93 -1.50 3.34
N VAL A 262 7.34 -2.43 4.11
CA VAL A 262 8.07 -3.54 4.77
C VAL A 262 8.84 -4.35 3.74
N THR A 263 8.21 -4.64 2.60
CA THR A 263 8.86 -5.35 1.48
C THR A 263 10.06 -4.57 0.94
N ALA A 264 9.91 -3.26 0.70
CA ALA A 264 11.00 -2.39 0.25
C ALA A 264 12.13 -2.28 1.29
N ARG A 265 11.79 -2.15 2.58
CA ARG A 265 12.76 -2.15 3.68
C ARG A 265 13.54 -3.47 3.75
N LEU A 266 12.86 -4.62 3.65
CA LEU A 266 13.51 -5.94 3.63
C LEU A 266 14.47 -6.08 2.44
N ALA A 267 14.10 -5.58 1.27
CA ALA A 267 14.99 -5.57 0.10
C ALA A 267 16.25 -4.72 0.36
N ALA A 268 16.09 -3.52 0.94
CA ALA A 268 17.20 -2.66 1.31
C ALA A 268 18.07 -3.29 2.40
N MET A 269 17.47 -3.82 3.48
CA MET A 269 18.17 -4.50 4.57
C MET A 269 18.94 -5.73 4.07
N HIS A 270 18.34 -6.55 3.19
CA HIS A 270 19.02 -7.72 2.62
C HIS A 270 20.19 -7.31 1.73
N ALA A 271 19.99 -6.33 0.85
CA ALA A 271 21.05 -5.82 -0.03
C ALA A 271 22.23 -5.20 0.76
N LYS A 272 21.98 -4.67 1.96
CA LYS A 272 22.98 -4.13 2.88
C LYS A 272 23.58 -5.19 3.84
N GLY A 273 23.13 -6.45 3.77
CA GLY A 273 23.58 -7.54 4.66
C GLY A 273 23.07 -7.42 6.09
N GLN A 274 22.00 -6.67 6.31
CA GLN A 274 21.42 -6.42 7.63
C GLN A 274 20.38 -7.48 8.03
N ILE A 275 19.84 -8.24 7.06
CA ILE A 275 18.94 -9.38 7.29
C ILE A 275 19.28 -10.52 6.32
N ALA A 276 19.23 -11.74 6.78
CA ALA A 276 19.49 -12.94 5.97
C ALA A 276 18.20 -13.59 5.46
N LEU A 277 18.34 -14.46 4.46
CA LEU A 277 17.25 -15.30 3.96
C LEU A 277 16.60 -16.08 5.13
N GLY A 278 15.27 -16.04 5.19
CA GLY A 278 14.45 -16.74 6.19
C GLY A 278 14.40 -16.07 7.57
N GLN A 279 15.19 -15.04 7.83
CA GLN A 279 15.06 -14.29 9.09
C GLN A 279 13.80 -13.42 9.07
N THR A 280 13.06 -13.44 10.18
CA THR A 280 11.84 -12.67 10.39
C THR A 280 12.12 -11.49 11.30
N ARG A 281 11.65 -10.29 10.92
CA ARG A 281 11.70 -9.08 11.71
C ARG A 281 10.31 -8.52 11.93
N VAL A 282 10.10 -7.91 13.09
CA VAL A 282 8.85 -7.21 13.43
C VAL A 282 8.98 -5.74 13.07
N PHE A 283 8.00 -5.23 12.36
CA PHE A 283 7.86 -3.83 11.97
C PHE A 283 6.67 -3.21 12.71
N GLU A 284 6.90 -2.12 13.43
CA GLU A 284 5.89 -1.43 14.22
C GLU A 284 5.57 -0.06 13.63
N SER A 285 4.29 0.22 13.47
CA SER A 285 3.80 1.48 12.92
C SER A 285 3.72 2.61 13.96
N ILE A 286 3.41 3.81 13.50
CA ILE A 286 3.19 5.00 14.34
C ILE A 286 2.07 4.81 15.39
N VAL A 287 1.10 3.93 15.12
CA VAL A 287 0.00 3.59 16.05
C VAL A 287 0.29 2.34 16.91
N GLY A 288 1.50 1.77 16.80
CA GLY A 288 1.90 0.57 17.55
C GLY A 288 1.37 -0.75 16.98
N SER A 289 0.77 -0.75 15.79
CA SER A 289 0.40 -1.99 15.11
C SER A 289 1.63 -2.66 14.49
N ARG A 290 1.59 -3.99 14.33
CA ARG A 290 2.76 -4.78 13.94
C ARG A 290 2.49 -5.66 12.75
N PHE A 291 3.47 -5.74 11.85
CA PHE A 291 3.61 -6.76 10.83
C PHE A 291 4.89 -7.54 11.06
N GLU A 292 4.87 -8.80 10.68
CA GLU A 292 6.07 -9.61 10.56
C GLU A 292 6.49 -9.63 9.09
N GLY A 293 7.79 -9.49 8.84
CA GLY A 293 8.36 -9.54 7.51
C GLY A 293 9.62 -10.39 7.47
N SER A 294 9.76 -11.19 6.42
CA SER A 294 10.96 -12.04 6.20
C SER A 294 11.35 -12.05 4.72
N VAL A 295 12.64 -12.29 4.46
CA VAL A 295 13.14 -12.56 3.11
C VAL A 295 12.77 -14.00 2.75
N ALA A 296 11.85 -14.18 1.81
CA ALA A 296 11.33 -15.49 1.43
C ALA A 296 12.23 -16.19 0.38
N SER A 297 12.71 -15.44 -0.62
CA SER A 297 13.63 -15.93 -1.63
C SER A 297 14.56 -14.84 -2.16
N VAL A 298 15.64 -15.25 -2.82
CA VAL A 298 16.54 -14.34 -3.54
C VAL A 298 16.35 -14.58 -5.04
N THR A 299 16.21 -13.49 -5.79
CA THR A 299 15.94 -13.50 -7.23
C THR A 299 16.64 -12.32 -7.93
N THR A 300 16.27 -12.05 -9.16
CA THR A 300 16.69 -10.87 -9.94
C THR A 300 15.51 -10.29 -10.70
N THR A 301 15.51 -8.99 -10.93
CA THR A 301 14.57 -8.33 -11.83
C THR A 301 15.32 -7.25 -12.62
N GLY A 302 15.32 -7.39 -13.95
CA GLY A 302 16.20 -6.58 -14.80
C GLY A 302 17.67 -6.62 -14.32
N PRO A 303 18.32 -5.48 -14.13
CA PRO A 303 19.71 -5.41 -13.64
C PRO A 303 19.84 -5.54 -12.12
N HIS A 304 18.74 -5.62 -11.35
CA HIS A 304 18.75 -5.57 -9.90
C HIS A 304 18.77 -6.96 -9.27
N LYS A 305 19.61 -7.14 -8.24
CA LYS A 305 19.46 -8.23 -7.27
C LYS A 305 18.18 -7.94 -6.48
N ALA A 306 17.30 -8.91 -6.43
CA ALA A 306 15.97 -8.77 -5.82
C ALA A 306 15.71 -9.89 -4.81
N ILE A 307 14.70 -9.69 -4.00
CA ILE A 307 14.13 -10.69 -3.11
C ILE A 307 12.62 -10.81 -3.37
N THR A 308 12.02 -11.92 -2.97
CA THR A 308 10.60 -11.91 -2.56
C THR A 308 10.55 -11.83 -1.04
N ALA A 309 9.58 -11.10 -0.51
CA ALA A 309 9.36 -10.97 0.92
C ALA A 309 8.04 -11.61 1.31
N ARG A 310 8.01 -12.26 2.48
CA ARG A 310 6.74 -12.66 3.10
C ARG A 310 6.41 -11.66 4.19
N VAL A 311 5.22 -11.06 4.09
CA VAL A 311 4.70 -10.11 5.07
C VAL A 311 3.40 -10.64 5.63
N SER A 312 3.23 -10.60 6.96
CA SER A 312 2.01 -11.10 7.63
C SER A 312 1.42 -10.09 8.59
N GLY A 313 0.08 -10.15 8.72
CA GLY A 313 -0.70 -9.31 9.61
C GLY A 313 -2.14 -9.83 9.75
N ARG A 314 -2.99 -9.03 10.38
CA ARG A 314 -4.42 -9.35 10.54
C ARG A 314 -5.27 -8.16 10.14
N ALA A 315 -6.36 -8.43 9.43
CA ALA A 315 -7.37 -7.46 9.08
C ALA A 315 -8.66 -7.71 9.86
N PHE A 316 -9.46 -6.65 10.06
CA PHE A 316 -10.72 -6.69 10.78
C PHE A 316 -11.78 -5.89 10.03
N TYR A 317 -13.04 -6.34 10.08
CA TYR A 317 -14.18 -5.58 9.55
C TYR A 317 -14.48 -4.39 10.45
N ALA A 318 -14.71 -3.23 9.83
CA ALA A 318 -15.15 -2.00 10.51
C ALA A 318 -16.64 -1.73 10.28
N GLY A 319 -17.17 -2.04 9.08
CA GLY A 319 -18.58 -1.82 8.79
C GLY A 319 -18.99 -2.13 7.36
N LYS A 320 -20.27 -1.88 7.08
CA LYS A 320 -20.86 -1.89 5.74
C LYS A 320 -21.66 -0.62 5.56
N ALA A 321 -21.62 -0.03 4.36
CA ALA A 321 -22.38 1.16 4.06
C ALA A 321 -22.87 1.13 2.62
N GLU A 322 -23.94 1.90 2.38
CA GLU A 322 -24.42 2.27 1.06
C GLU A 322 -24.39 3.79 0.98
N PHE A 323 -23.62 4.33 0.05
CA PHE A 323 -23.51 5.77 -0.15
C PHE A 323 -24.44 6.24 -1.24
N ILE A 324 -25.21 7.27 -0.91
CA ILE A 324 -26.13 7.95 -1.81
C ILE A 324 -25.49 9.27 -2.22
N VAL A 325 -25.69 9.66 -3.48
CA VAL A 325 -25.25 10.94 -4.02
C VAL A 325 -26.50 11.69 -4.49
N GLU A 326 -26.84 12.77 -3.79
CA GLU A 326 -27.97 13.60 -4.16
C GLU A 326 -27.59 14.61 -5.26
N PRO A 327 -28.44 14.79 -6.30
CA PRO A 327 -28.09 15.62 -7.46
C PRO A 327 -27.95 17.11 -7.15
N ASP A 328 -28.63 17.58 -6.13
CA ASP A 328 -28.65 18.98 -5.69
C ASP A 328 -27.69 19.30 -4.54
N ASP A 329 -26.95 18.31 -4.05
CA ASP A 329 -25.86 18.54 -3.10
C ASP A 329 -24.67 19.22 -3.79
N PRO A 330 -24.32 20.48 -3.45
CA PRO A 330 -23.20 21.18 -4.07
C PRO A 330 -21.83 20.56 -3.74
N LEU A 331 -21.77 19.67 -2.74
CA LEU A 331 -20.55 18.96 -2.29
C LEU A 331 -20.57 17.47 -2.71
N HIS A 332 -21.48 17.08 -3.58
CA HIS A 332 -21.67 15.69 -4.01
C HIS A 332 -20.37 15.04 -4.54
N GLY A 333 -19.48 15.81 -5.16
CA GLY A 333 -18.20 15.33 -5.70
C GLY A 333 -17.13 15.03 -4.67
N GLY A 334 -17.39 15.38 -3.40
CA GLY A 334 -16.41 15.24 -2.31
C GLY A 334 -15.40 16.40 -2.25
N PHE A 335 -14.80 16.57 -1.09
CA PHE A 335 -13.75 17.56 -0.80
C PHE A 335 -12.77 17.00 0.22
N LEU A 336 -11.61 17.62 0.36
CA LEU A 336 -10.63 17.32 1.41
C LEU A 336 -10.28 18.61 2.15
N ILE A 337 -10.18 18.49 3.50
CA ILE A 337 -9.67 19.53 4.38
C ILE A 337 -8.42 18.98 5.09
N ARG A 338 -7.34 19.75 5.08
CA ARG A 338 -6.08 19.45 5.78
C ARG A 338 -5.98 20.18 7.12
#